data_65de0fc0ea507003e3cff398ae4dbf8a
#
_entry.id   65de0fc0ea507003e3cff398ae4dbf8a
#
_cell.length_a   1.000
_cell.length_b   1.000
_cell.length_c   1.000
_cell.angle_alpha   90.00
_cell.angle_beta   90.00
_cell.angle_gamma   90.00
#
_symmetry.space_group_name_H-M   'P 1'
#
loop_
_entity.id
_entity.type
_entity.pdbx_description
1 polymer ?
#
loop_
_entity_poly.entity_id
_entity_poly.type
_entity_poly.pdbx_seq_one_letter_code
_entity_poly.pdbx_strand_id
1 'polypeptide(L)'
;MKPIISPNSRIRYSDSFAIGEDSIVDDFCYFSTRVRIGRCTHIASGCSIAGGIERRFMIGDYSSLSSGVKIWCTSDDFTNDLVTIIPRGVEQVKNHLFSADVEFGNYTAAGANSVVMPGNHVPEGTVIGALSFVPVSFDFRPWAVYAGVPIRYIRQRNRDNVMEQVTRLEGQLRERGIPA
;
A
#
# COMPACT_ATOMS: atom_id res chain seq x y z
N MET A 1 -18.33 7.48 8.45
CA MET A 1 -17.84 7.83 9.82
C MET A 1 -16.41 8.35 9.76
N LYS A 2 -15.97 9.07 10.81
CA LYS A 2 -14.55 9.51 10.85
C LYS A 2 -13.62 8.31 10.84
N PRO A 3 -12.46 8.39 10.14
CA PRO A 3 -11.48 7.31 10.17
C PRO A 3 -10.90 7.11 11.59
N ILE A 4 -10.42 5.91 11.84
CA ILE A 4 -9.76 5.54 13.09
C ILE A 4 -8.28 5.38 12.81
N ILE A 5 -7.45 6.11 13.53
CA ILE A 5 -5.98 6.00 13.46
C ILE A 5 -5.48 5.71 14.87
N SER A 6 -4.80 4.58 15.04
CA SER A 6 -4.21 4.25 16.33
C SER A 6 -3.19 5.30 16.77
N PRO A 7 -3.23 5.74 18.04
CA PRO A 7 -2.24 6.66 18.60
C PRO A 7 -0.83 6.05 18.67
N ASN A 8 -0.70 4.73 18.58
CA ASN A 8 0.57 4.02 18.56
C ASN A 8 1.21 3.95 17.15
N SER A 9 0.58 4.58 16.16
CA SER A 9 1.15 4.68 14.80
C SER A 9 1.91 5.98 14.62
N ARG A 10 2.97 5.94 13.80
CA ARG A 10 3.82 7.11 13.54
C ARG A 10 3.65 7.59 12.12
N ILE A 11 3.18 8.82 11.95
CA ILE A 11 3.08 9.52 10.68
C ILE A 11 4.14 10.63 10.66
N ARG A 12 5.16 10.47 9.78
CA ARG A 12 6.28 11.42 9.71
C ARG A 12 5.91 12.73 9.03
N TYR A 13 5.02 12.69 8.04
CA TYR A 13 4.60 13.84 7.23
C TYR A 13 3.08 14.00 7.35
N SER A 14 2.62 14.48 8.52
CA SER A 14 1.18 14.62 8.84
C SER A 14 0.42 15.50 7.84
N ASP A 15 1.04 16.57 7.36
CA ASP A 15 0.43 17.50 6.40
C ASP A 15 0.26 16.90 4.98
N SER A 16 0.90 15.77 4.74
CA SER A 16 0.83 15.01 3.48
C SER A 16 0.21 13.62 3.67
N PHE A 17 -0.56 13.44 4.74
CA PHE A 17 -1.28 12.22 5.05
C PHE A 17 -2.79 12.46 4.95
N ALA A 18 -3.46 11.73 4.07
CA ALA A 18 -4.91 11.79 3.91
C ALA A 18 -5.51 10.38 4.04
N ILE A 19 -6.63 10.28 4.75
CA ILE A 19 -7.37 9.04 4.95
C ILE A 19 -8.86 9.27 4.78
N GLY A 20 -9.49 8.39 4.02
CA GLY A 20 -10.92 8.40 3.75
C GLY A 20 -11.77 7.94 4.94
N GLU A 21 -13.05 8.25 4.87
CA GLU A 21 -14.03 7.85 5.88
C GLU A 21 -14.10 6.34 6.04
N ASP A 22 -14.48 5.88 7.23
CA ASP A 22 -14.66 4.48 7.59
C ASP A 22 -13.41 3.60 7.44
N SER A 23 -12.22 4.25 7.30
CA SER A 23 -10.95 3.56 7.22
C SER A 23 -10.27 3.44 8.57
N ILE A 24 -9.44 2.43 8.71
CA ILE A 24 -8.76 2.10 9.97
C ILE A 24 -7.26 1.95 9.71
N VAL A 25 -6.46 2.55 10.60
CA VAL A 25 -5.03 2.30 10.74
C VAL A 25 -4.76 1.75 12.14
N ASP A 26 -4.31 0.51 12.22
CA ASP A 26 -4.02 -0.17 13.47
C ASP A 26 -2.66 0.23 14.06
N ASP A 27 -2.32 -0.38 15.19
CA ASP A 27 -1.12 -0.11 15.99
C ASP A 27 0.18 -0.36 15.23
N PHE A 28 1.22 0.40 15.61
CA PHE A 28 2.61 0.21 15.18
C PHE A 28 2.84 0.37 13.67
N CYS A 29 1.94 1.06 12.97
CA CYS A 29 2.16 1.44 11.60
C CYS A 29 3.14 2.62 11.51
N TYR A 30 4.01 2.60 10.50
CA TYR A 30 4.97 3.66 10.24
C TYR A 30 4.85 4.19 8.82
N PHE A 31 4.61 5.50 8.71
CA PHE A 31 4.49 6.19 7.43
C PHE A 31 5.58 7.27 7.32
N SER A 32 6.51 7.09 6.36
CA SER A 32 7.58 8.04 6.07
C SER A 32 7.66 8.41 4.59
N THR A 33 6.50 8.60 3.99
CA THR A 33 6.28 9.14 2.65
C THR A 33 4.97 9.91 2.64
N ARG A 34 4.60 10.56 1.53
CA ARG A 34 3.24 11.10 1.35
C ARG A 34 2.26 9.95 1.20
N VAL A 35 1.11 10.01 1.87
CA VAL A 35 0.14 8.90 1.90
C VAL A 35 -1.26 9.39 1.60
N ARG A 36 -1.98 8.63 0.76
CA ARG A 36 -3.41 8.77 0.58
C ARG A 36 -4.07 7.40 0.70
N ILE A 37 -4.99 7.27 1.64
CA ILE A 37 -5.80 6.08 1.89
C ILE A 37 -7.23 6.42 1.51
N GLY A 38 -7.86 5.57 0.70
CA GLY A 38 -9.26 5.67 0.33
C GLY A 38 -10.21 5.41 1.50
N ARG A 39 -11.51 5.36 1.24
CA ARG A 39 -12.54 5.04 2.24
C ARG A 39 -12.67 3.53 2.44
N CYS A 40 -13.22 3.12 3.59
CA CYS A 40 -13.45 1.72 3.93
C CYS A 40 -12.20 0.84 3.73
N THR A 41 -11.00 1.40 3.99
CA THR A 41 -9.72 0.74 3.76
C THR A 41 -9.01 0.49 5.09
N HIS A 42 -8.45 -0.69 5.23
CA HIS A 42 -7.80 -1.14 6.46
C HIS A 42 -6.30 -1.30 6.28
N ILE A 43 -5.53 -0.61 7.10
CA ILE A 43 -4.08 -0.80 7.24
C ILE A 43 -3.84 -1.49 8.59
N ALA A 44 -3.62 -2.79 8.55
CA ALA A 44 -3.44 -3.60 9.75
C ALA A 44 -2.08 -3.34 10.42
N SER A 45 -1.95 -3.81 11.65
CA SER A 45 -0.84 -3.49 12.53
C SER A 45 0.55 -3.79 11.96
N GLY A 46 1.52 -2.95 12.30
CA GLY A 46 2.92 -3.16 11.94
C GLY A 46 3.28 -2.93 10.47
N CYS A 47 2.38 -2.34 9.69
CA CYS A 47 2.70 -1.95 8.31
C CYS A 47 3.73 -0.82 8.28
N SER A 48 4.63 -0.86 7.29
CA SER A 48 5.65 0.18 7.10
C SER A 48 5.63 0.67 5.66
N ILE A 49 5.35 1.96 5.47
CA ILE A 49 5.27 2.60 4.18
C ILE A 49 6.29 3.72 4.13
N ALA A 50 7.31 3.61 3.27
CA ALA A 50 8.46 4.50 3.27
C ALA A 50 8.91 4.91 1.86
N GLY A 51 9.47 6.12 1.73
CA GLY A 51 9.96 6.65 0.46
C GLY A 51 10.41 8.09 0.51
N GLY A 52 10.30 8.76 1.68
CA GLY A 52 10.60 10.18 1.81
C GLY A 52 9.48 11.07 1.27
N ILE A 53 9.63 12.39 1.45
CA ILE A 53 8.59 13.38 1.12
C ILE A 53 8.38 13.53 -0.40
N GLU A 54 9.37 13.18 -1.20
CA GLU A 54 9.30 13.29 -2.66
C GLU A 54 8.48 12.14 -3.31
N ARG A 55 8.18 11.11 -2.55
CA ARG A 55 7.44 9.94 -3.03
C ARG A 55 6.07 9.85 -2.39
N ARG A 56 5.22 9.04 -2.99
CA ARG A 56 3.83 8.88 -2.59
C ARG A 56 3.43 7.41 -2.60
N PHE A 57 2.67 7.04 -1.59
CA PHE A 57 1.88 5.82 -1.56
C PHE A 57 0.40 6.17 -1.65
N MET A 58 -0.33 5.51 -2.52
CA MET A 58 -1.79 5.61 -2.60
C MET A 58 -2.41 4.23 -2.53
N ILE A 59 -3.53 4.11 -1.83
CA ILE A 59 -4.38 2.93 -1.83
C ILE A 59 -5.84 3.36 -1.94
N GLY A 60 -6.56 2.72 -2.84
CA GLY A 60 -7.96 3.04 -3.14
C GLY A 60 -8.94 2.58 -2.06
N ASP A 61 -10.21 2.65 -2.42
CA ASP A 61 -11.33 2.32 -1.56
C ASP A 61 -11.49 0.80 -1.39
N TYR A 62 -12.09 0.38 -0.26
CA TYR A 62 -12.42 -1.02 0.02
C TYR A 62 -11.20 -1.95 -0.12
N SER A 63 -10.05 -1.49 0.31
CA SER A 63 -8.76 -2.17 0.16
C SER A 63 -8.16 -2.53 1.52
N SER A 64 -7.12 -3.36 1.53
CA SER A 64 -6.50 -3.77 2.79
C SER A 64 -5.01 -4.06 2.64
N LEU A 65 -4.22 -3.59 3.59
CA LEU A 65 -2.89 -4.12 3.88
C LEU A 65 -2.95 -4.93 5.16
N SER A 66 -2.69 -6.21 5.09
CA SER A 66 -2.61 -7.09 6.26
C SER A 66 -1.37 -6.79 7.10
N SER A 67 -1.32 -7.33 8.32
CA SER A 67 -0.26 -7.03 9.29
C SER A 67 1.15 -7.23 8.73
N GLY A 68 2.01 -6.28 9.04
CA GLY A 68 3.43 -6.36 8.70
C GLY A 68 3.78 -6.11 7.24
N VAL A 69 2.85 -5.71 6.38
CA VAL A 69 3.15 -5.36 4.98
C VAL A 69 4.16 -4.21 4.90
N LYS A 70 5.13 -4.33 4.00
CA LYS A 70 6.16 -3.33 3.73
C LYS A 70 5.97 -2.77 2.32
N ILE A 71 5.80 -1.44 2.23
CA ILE A 71 5.74 -0.71 0.96
C ILE A 71 6.94 0.22 0.88
N TRP A 72 7.81 0.00 -0.10
CA TRP A 72 8.96 0.85 -0.36
C TRP A 72 8.71 1.68 -1.62
N CYS A 73 8.58 3.01 -1.48
CA CYS A 73 8.57 3.92 -2.61
C CYS A 73 9.99 4.40 -2.95
N THR A 74 10.96 4.08 -2.10
CA THR A 74 12.39 4.28 -2.34
C THR A 74 13.16 3.14 -1.68
N SER A 75 14.14 2.58 -2.37
CA SER A 75 15.07 1.57 -1.87
C SER A 75 16.44 1.80 -2.45
N ASP A 76 17.49 1.55 -1.66
CA ASP A 76 18.83 1.49 -2.16
C ASP A 76 19.01 0.29 -3.12
N ASP A 77 19.86 0.46 -4.11
CA ASP A 77 20.33 -0.63 -4.95
C ASP A 77 21.61 -1.21 -4.35
N PHE A 78 21.46 -2.15 -3.43
CA PHE A 78 22.60 -2.77 -2.72
C PHE A 78 23.53 -3.59 -3.63
N THR A 79 23.17 -3.79 -4.89
CA THR A 79 24.00 -4.51 -5.86
C THR A 79 25.00 -3.58 -6.58
N ASN A 80 24.68 -2.30 -6.66
CA ASN A 80 25.48 -1.30 -7.38
C ASN A 80 26.07 -0.21 -6.48
N ASP A 81 25.50 0.03 -5.30
CA ASP A 81 25.97 1.03 -4.36
C ASP A 81 26.73 0.41 -3.18
N LEU A 82 27.87 1.03 -2.82
CA LEU A 82 28.71 0.58 -1.71
C LEU A 82 28.15 1.02 -0.35
N VAL A 83 27.58 2.22 -0.28
CA VAL A 83 27.13 2.84 0.98
C VAL A 83 25.71 3.33 0.89
N THR A 84 24.96 3.15 1.96
CA THR A 84 23.57 3.60 2.04
C THR A 84 23.43 4.95 2.74
N ILE A 85 24.36 5.31 3.60
CA ILE A 85 24.41 6.58 4.33
C ILE A 85 25.69 7.34 3.96
N ILE A 86 25.51 8.56 3.47
CA ILE A 86 26.60 9.47 3.14
C ILE A 86 26.74 10.49 4.28
N PRO A 87 27.94 10.69 4.86
CA PRO A 87 28.16 11.69 5.90
C PRO A 87 27.80 13.11 5.41
N ARG A 88 27.36 13.94 6.33
CA ARG A 88 27.06 15.35 6.02
C ARG A 88 28.31 16.09 5.55
N GLY A 89 28.15 16.92 4.52
CA GLY A 89 29.26 17.72 3.97
C GLY A 89 30.18 16.95 3.01
N VAL A 90 29.88 15.69 2.73
CA VAL A 90 30.59 14.90 1.70
C VAL A 90 29.75 14.94 0.41
N GLU A 91 30.47 15.00 -0.72
CA GLU A 91 29.81 14.94 -2.04
C GLU A 91 29.02 13.63 -2.21
N GLN A 92 27.87 13.73 -2.88
CA GLN A 92 27.03 12.58 -3.17
C GLN A 92 27.74 11.62 -4.14
N VAL A 93 28.10 10.44 -3.65
CA VAL A 93 28.73 9.37 -4.46
C VAL A 93 27.75 8.27 -4.83
N LYS A 94 26.53 8.30 -4.24
CA LYS A 94 25.50 7.31 -4.44
C LYS A 94 24.67 7.65 -5.67
N ASN A 95 24.59 6.74 -6.62
CA ASN A 95 23.95 6.97 -7.92
C ASN A 95 22.79 6.03 -8.22
N HIS A 96 22.60 4.96 -7.45
CA HIS A 96 21.64 3.92 -7.77
C HIS A 96 20.57 3.83 -6.69
N LEU A 97 19.38 4.35 -7.02
CA LEU A 97 18.19 4.27 -6.20
C LEU A 97 17.01 3.76 -7.03
N PHE A 98 16.30 2.77 -6.52
CA PHE A 98 14.97 2.50 -6.98
C PHE A 98 14.03 3.49 -6.28
N SER A 99 13.47 4.43 -7.02
CA SER A 99 12.66 5.49 -6.44
C SER A 99 11.49 5.85 -7.35
N ALA A 100 10.29 5.41 -6.97
CA ALA A 100 9.04 5.67 -7.68
C ALA A 100 7.86 5.54 -6.73
N ASP A 101 6.75 6.17 -7.06
CA ASP A 101 5.49 6.05 -6.31
C ASP A 101 4.99 4.60 -6.35
N VAL A 102 4.19 4.22 -5.34
CA VAL A 102 3.49 2.93 -5.30
C VAL A 102 1.99 3.20 -5.17
N GLU A 103 1.21 2.57 -6.03
CA GLU A 103 -0.23 2.78 -6.11
C GLU A 103 -0.98 1.45 -6.06
N PHE A 104 -2.03 1.42 -5.24
CA PHE A 104 -2.99 0.33 -5.14
C PHE A 104 -4.37 0.87 -5.52
N GLY A 105 -5.01 0.26 -6.50
CA GLY A 105 -6.39 0.59 -6.90
C GLY A 105 -7.42 0.19 -5.86
N ASN A 106 -8.69 0.34 -6.21
CA ASN A 106 -9.81 -0.08 -5.37
C ASN A 106 -9.89 -1.61 -5.25
N TYR A 107 -10.47 -2.09 -4.17
CA TYR A 107 -10.71 -3.53 -3.93
C TYR A 107 -9.43 -4.37 -3.93
N THR A 108 -8.29 -3.77 -3.67
CA THR A 108 -7.00 -4.46 -3.61
C THR A 108 -6.69 -4.98 -2.21
N ALA A 109 -5.82 -5.98 -2.13
CA ALA A 109 -5.31 -6.43 -0.84
C ALA A 109 -3.87 -6.92 -0.95
N ALA A 110 -3.08 -6.69 0.10
CA ALA A 110 -1.79 -7.34 0.29
C ALA A 110 -1.79 -8.16 1.58
N GLY A 111 -1.47 -9.45 1.44
CA GLY A 111 -1.39 -10.39 2.56
C GLY A 111 -0.22 -10.12 3.49
N ALA A 112 -0.32 -10.63 4.70
CA ALA A 112 0.61 -10.36 5.79
C ALA A 112 2.08 -10.58 5.40
N ASN A 113 2.94 -9.67 5.88
CA ASN A 113 4.40 -9.70 5.68
C ASN A 113 4.86 -9.71 4.21
N SER A 114 4.01 -9.26 3.29
CA SER A 114 4.44 -9.05 1.90
C SER A 114 5.29 -7.79 1.79
N VAL A 115 6.21 -7.79 0.82
CA VAL A 115 7.10 -6.65 0.50
C VAL A 115 6.81 -6.20 -0.92
N VAL A 116 6.57 -4.91 -1.09
CA VAL A 116 6.32 -4.29 -2.39
C VAL A 116 7.38 -3.22 -2.65
N MET A 117 8.13 -3.39 -3.73
CA MET A 117 9.21 -2.50 -4.14
C MET A 117 8.69 -1.29 -4.94
N PRO A 118 9.54 -0.26 -5.17
CA PRO A 118 9.14 0.96 -5.88
C PRO A 118 8.56 0.74 -7.27
N GLY A 119 7.72 1.68 -7.72
CA GLY A 119 7.19 1.71 -9.07
C GLY A 119 6.06 0.72 -9.36
N ASN A 120 5.50 0.12 -8.33
CA ASN A 120 4.41 -0.81 -8.51
C ASN A 120 3.05 -0.12 -8.57
N HIS A 121 2.31 -0.41 -9.65
CA HIS A 121 0.90 -0.09 -9.79
C HIS A 121 0.09 -1.38 -9.68
N VAL A 122 -0.55 -1.58 -8.54
CA VAL A 122 -1.42 -2.74 -8.27
C VAL A 122 -2.84 -2.37 -8.71
N PRO A 123 -3.32 -2.88 -9.85
CA PRO A 123 -4.59 -2.44 -10.42
C PRO A 123 -5.79 -2.95 -9.63
N GLU A 124 -6.95 -2.36 -9.92
CA GLU A 124 -8.23 -2.67 -9.29
C GLU A 124 -8.48 -4.18 -9.14
N GLY A 125 -8.95 -4.57 -7.97
CA GLY A 125 -9.35 -5.94 -7.65
C GLY A 125 -8.19 -6.92 -7.47
N THR A 126 -6.95 -6.50 -7.59
CA THR A 126 -5.78 -7.37 -7.47
C THR A 126 -5.47 -7.71 -6.02
N VAL A 127 -5.09 -8.97 -5.79
CA VAL A 127 -4.72 -9.48 -4.47
C VAL A 127 -3.30 -10.04 -4.49
N ILE A 128 -2.49 -9.60 -3.55
CA ILE A 128 -1.16 -10.14 -3.26
C ILE A 128 -1.29 -11.08 -2.05
N GLY A 129 -0.92 -12.35 -2.20
CA GLY A 129 -0.91 -13.33 -1.11
C GLY A 129 0.13 -12.99 -0.03
N ALA A 130 -0.04 -13.55 1.16
CA ALA A 130 0.91 -13.36 2.25
C ALA A 130 2.33 -13.83 1.89
N LEU A 131 3.35 -13.24 2.56
CA LEU A 131 4.77 -13.58 2.40
C LEU A 131 5.26 -13.46 0.94
N SER A 132 4.70 -12.52 0.19
CA SER A 132 5.08 -12.31 -1.22
C SER A 132 6.13 -11.21 -1.36
N PHE A 133 7.01 -11.37 -2.37
CA PHE A 133 7.95 -10.32 -2.77
C PHE A 133 7.59 -9.81 -4.17
N VAL A 134 7.23 -8.52 -4.24
CA VAL A 134 6.92 -7.81 -5.48
C VAL A 134 8.14 -7.00 -5.92
N PRO A 135 8.84 -7.40 -6.99
CA PRO A 135 9.99 -6.65 -7.48
C PRO A 135 9.63 -5.27 -8.02
N VAL A 136 10.63 -4.44 -8.30
CA VAL A 136 10.46 -3.11 -8.88
C VAL A 136 9.65 -3.18 -10.17
N SER A 137 8.61 -2.33 -10.29
CA SER A 137 7.81 -2.16 -11.51
C SER A 137 7.26 -3.47 -12.09
N PHE A 138 6.71 -4.32 -11.23
CA PHE A 138 6.10 -5.59 -11.67
C PHE A 138 4.82 -5.32 -12.47
N ASP A 139 4.62 -6.07 -13.55
CA ASP A 139 3.44 -5.95 -14.42
C ASP A 139 2.27 -6.79 -13.89
N PHE A 140 1.29 -6.10 -13.32
CA PHE A 140 0.07 -6.72 -12.79
C PHE A 140 -1.07 -6.69 -13.81
N ARG A 141 -1.91 -7.73 -13.76
CA ARG A 141 -3.23 -7.72 -14.40
C ARG A 141 -4.32 -7.40 -13.37
N PRO A 142 -5.35 -6.62 -13.72
CA PRO A 142 -6.46 -6.36 -12.82
C PRO A 142 -7.24 -7.64 -12.49
N TRP A 143 -7.88 -7.64 -11.32
CA TRP A 143 -8.73 -8.73 -10.86
C TRP A 143 -8.02 -10.08 -10.81
N ALA A 144 -6.76 -10.10 -10.44
CA ALA A 144 -5.94 -11.29 -10.36
C ALA A 144 -5.38 -11.51 -8.96
N VAL A 145 -5.06 -12.75 -8.66
CA VAL A 145 -4.37 -13.16 -7.42
C VAL A 145 -2.94 -13.53 -7.76
N TYR A 146 -2.02 -12.95 -7.02
CA TYR A 146 -0.59 -13.21 -7.13
C TYR A 146 -0.03 -13.65 -5.78
N ALA A 147 1.00 -14.49 -5.77
CA ALA A 147 1.72 -14.85 -4.55
C ALA A 147 3.13 -15.37 -4.86
N GLY A 148 3.98 -15.40 -3.83
CA GLY A 148 5.29 -16.06 -3.88
C GLY A 148 6.51 -15.13 -3.83
N VAL A 149 7.71 -15.73 -3.85
CA VAL A 149 9.02 -15.06 -3.80
C VAL A 149 9.90 -15.64 -4.91
N PRO A 150 10.10 -14.93 -6.02
CA PRO A 150 9.38 -13.72 -6.44
C PRO A 150 7.90 -14.00 -6.74
N ILE A 151 7.10 -12.94 -6.72
CA ILE A 151 5.65 -13.02 -6.94
C ILE A 151 5.31 -13.59 -8.33
N ARG A 152 4.25 -14.37 -8.41
CA ARG A 152 3.74 -14.97 -9.66
C ARG A 152 2.22 -14.94 -9.69
N TYR A 153 1.66 -14.92 -10.89
CA TYR A 153 0.22 -15.09 -11.11
C TYR A 153 -0.23 -16.47 -10.61
N ILE A 154 -1.31 -16.50 -9.84
CA ILE A 154 -1.93 -17.72 -9.32
C ILE A 154 -3.24 -18.01 -10.04
N ARG A 155 -4.18 -17.04 -10.07
CA ARG A 155 -5.49 -17.22 -10.67
C ARG A 155 -6.21 -15.88 -10.87
N GLN A 156 -7.28 -15.91 -11.64
CA GLN A 156 -8.25 -14.81 -11.71
C GLN A 156 -9.03 -14.71 -10.39
N ARG A 157 -9.27 -13.48 -9.93
CA ARG A 157 -10.20 -13.20 -8.83
C ARG A 157 -11.62 -13.07 -9.37
N ASN A 158 -12.59 -13.60 -8.67
CA ASN A 158 -13.99 -13.45 -9.06
C ASN A 158 -14.45 -12.00 -8.79
N ARG A 159 -14.54 -11.22 -9.88
CA ARG A 159 -14.97 -9.82 -9.85
C ARG A 159 -16.43 -9.70 -9.44
N ASP A 160 -17.30 -10.55 -9.98
CA ASP A 160 -18.75 -10.44 -9.81
C ASP A 160 -19.14 -10.62 -8.33
N ASN A 161 -18.52 -11.58 -7.64
CA ASN A 161 -18.72 -11.75 -6.19
C ASN A 161 -18.35 -10.51 -5.38
N VAL A 162 -17.26 -9.83 -5.74
CA VAL A 162 -16.85 -8.61 -5.04
C VAL A 162 -17.84 -7.49 -5.31
N MET A 163 -18.24 -7.30 -6.57
CA MET A 163 -19.18 -6.24 -6.97
C MET A 163 -20.58 -6.47 -6.39
N GLU A 164 -21.02 -7.71 -6.28
CA GLU A 164 -22.28 -8.04 -5.61
C GLU A 164 -22.25 -7.62 -4.12
N GLN A 165 -21.14 -7.88 -3.42
CA GLN A 165 -20.97 -7.46 -2.02
C GLN A 165 -20.97 -5.93 -1.89
N VAL A 166 -20.29 -5.23 -2.80
CA VAL A 166 -20.28 -3.76 -2.83
C VAL A 166 -21.70 -3.22 -3.05
N THR A 167 -22.43 -3.76 -4.01
CA THR A 167 -23.81 -3.35 -4.29
C THR A 167 -24.74 -3.54 -3.07
N ARG A 168 -24.61 -4.67 -2.38
CA ARG A 168 -25.39 -4.92 -1.13
C ARG A 168 -25.00 -3.92 -0.04
N LEU A 169 -23.71 -3.66 0.15
CA LEU A 169 -23.22 -2.69 1.15
C LEU A 169 -23.76 -1.29 0.86
N GLU A 170 -23.63 -0.82 -0.37
CA GLU A 170 -24.10 0.50 -0.77
C GLU A 170 -25.64 0.62 -0.66
N GLY A 171 -26.38 -0.45 -0.93
CA GLY A 171 -27.83 -0.53 -0.69
C GLY A 171 -28.16 -0.27 0.77
N GLN A 172 -27.50 -0.98 1.68
CA GLN A 172 -27.70 -0.83 3.13
C GLN A 172 -27.30 0.57 3.64
N LEU A 173 -26.23 1.16 3.08
CA LEU A 173 -25.83 2.52 3.44
C LEU A 173 -26.91 3.53 3.04
N ARG A 174 -27.45 3.42 1.82
CA ARG A 174 -28.54 4.28 1.33
C ARG A 174 -29.81 4.16 2.19
N GLU A 175 -30.20 2.96 2.58
CA GLU A 175 -31.35 2.71 3.48
C GLU A 175 -31.17 3.40 4.84
N ARG A 176 -29.94 3.54 5.31
CA ARG A 176 -29.59 4.21 6.57
C ARG A 176 -29.32 5.71 6.41
N GLY A 177 -29.43 6.28 5.20
CA GLY A 177 -29.13 7.68 4.91
C GLY A 177 -27.64 8.01 5.03
N ILE A 178 -26.76 7.02 4.92
CA ILE A 178 -25.31 7.18 4.94
C ILE A 178 -24.84 7.34 3.49
N PRO A 179 -24.05 8.36 3.14
CA PRO A 179 -23.49 8.52 1.80
C PRO A 179 -22.67 7.29 1.39
N ALA A 180 -22.94 6.78 0.20
CA ALA A 180 -22.25 5.62 -0.37
C ALA A 180 -20.93 6.04 -1.01
#